data_2cb1d84f404cd826f4269f65c0bfa5c7
#
_entry.id   2cb1d84f404cd826f4269f65c0bfa5c7
#
_cell.length_a   1.000
_cell.length_b   1.000
_cell.length_c   1.000
_cell.angle_alpha   90.00
_cell.angle_beta   90.00
_cell.angle_gamma   90.00
#
_symmetry.space_group_name_H-M   'P 1'
#
loop_
_entity.id
_entity.type
_entity.pdbx_description
1 polymer ?
#
loop_
_entity_poly.entity_id
_entity_poly.type
_entity_poly.pdbx_seq_one_letter_code
_entity_poly.pdbx_strand_id
1 'polypeptide(L)'
;MAVRAEEITAQIRKQIESFQAPVQAVDVGTIVEVGDGIARVAGLANVMAGELVEFPKTGVMGLTLNLERDTIGVVIMGDYADLREGDLVKGTGRIAQVPVGQALLGRVVNALGQPVDGKGPIEATKFRPVERIAPNVIMREPVNQPVQTGIKAIDAMIPIGRGQRELIIGDRQTGKTALAIDTIINQRGQNMVCIYVAIGQKLSTIAQVVATLERFGAMEYTIVVSASSSEPAALQYLAPYAGCAMGEEVMENGILLDGKEVRDALIVYDDLSKHAWAYRQVSLLLRRPPGREAYPGDIFYLHSRLLERAAKLNKNFGGGSLTALPIIETQAGDVSAYIPTNVISITDGQIYLESDLFYQGIRPALNVGISVSRVGGKAQTKAMRQVAGKMKLDLAQYRNLAAFAQFGSDLDKATRDQLERGIRLTELLKQPQYSPMRLDHQVMVIYAGTNGYLDDIPVEKIRAFEAAFIRFMDTTYPEVGEKIMTTREIDATTEETLKKAIQEFKRAGAF
;
A
#
# COMPACT_ATOMS: atom_id res chain seq x y z
N MET A 1 1.69 -22.06 -73.19
CA MET A 1 1.52 -22.71 -71.87
C MET A 1 2.81 -22.76 -71.03
N ALA A 2 4.00 -22.60 -71.55
CA ALA A 2 5.27 -22.62 -70.79
C ALA A 2 5.51 -21.36 -69.91
N VAL A 3 5.10 -20.19 -70.38
CA VAL A 3 5.30 -18.91 -69.70
C VAL A 3 4.57 -18.84 -68.30
N ARG A 4 3.45 -19.53 -68.17
CA ARG A 4 2.66 -19.56 -66.93
C ARG A 4 3.30 -20.41 -65.80
N ALA A 5 4.10 -21.39 -66.13
CA ALA A 5 4.78 -22.26 -65.17
C ALA A 5 6.03 -21.58 -64.58
N GLU A 6 6.75 -20.79 -65.36
CA GLU A 6 7.92 -20.03 -64.90
C GLU A 6 7.52 -18.83 -64.04
N GLU A 7 6.42 -18.14 -64.36
CA GLU A 7 5.87 -17.07 -63.53
C GLU A 7 5.38 -17.59 -62.18
N ILE A 8 4.70 -18.72 -62.15
CA ILE A 8 4.24 -19.36 -60.91
C ILE A 8 5.45 -19.81 -60.05
N THR A 9 6.47 -20.37 -60.68
CA THR A 9 7.67 -20.80 -59.99
C THR A 9 8.46 -19.60 -59.44
N ALA A 10 8.54 -18.49 -60.16
CA ALA A 10 9.15 -17.24 -59.71
C ALA A 10 8.35 -16.60 -58.55
N GLN A 11 7.04 -16.66 -58.62
CA GLN A 11 6.16 -16.13 -57.55
C GLN A 11 6.20 -16.97 -56.28
N ILE A 12 6.28 -18.31 -56.41
CA ILE A 12 6.48 -19.21 -55.27
C ILE A 12 7.87 -19.02 -54.65
N ARG A 13 8.90 -18.85 -55.48
CA ARG A 13 10.28 -18.56 -55.03
C ARG A 13 10.34 -17.22 -54.25
N LYS A 14 9.69 -16.18 -54.76
CA LYS A 14 9.57 -14.89 -54.10
C LYS A 14 8.77 -14.96 -52.80
N GLN A 15 7.73 -15.80 -52.72
CA GLN A 15 6.99 -16.05 -51.48
C GLN A 15 7.80 -16.87 -50.48
N ILE A 16 8.60 -17.85 -50.91
CA ILE A 16 9.50 -18.61 -50.04
C ILE A 16 10.67 -17.73 -49.55
N GLU A 17 11.22 -16.86 -50.39
CA GLU A 17 12.25 -15.90 -49.99
C GLU A 17 11.71 -14.78 -49.06
N SER A 18 10.43 -14.40 -49.21
CA SER A 18 9.77 -13.45 -48.35
C SER A 18 9.21 -14.08 -47.06
N PHE A 19 9.16 -15.40 -46.98
CA PHE A 19 8.76 -16.16 -45.78
C PHE A 19 9.94 -16.30 -44.80
N GLN A 20 10.57 -15.18 -44.45
CA GLN A 20 11.31 -15.05 -43.22
C GLN A 20 10.30 -14.83 -42.10
N ALA A 21 9.54 -15.87 -41.74
CA ALA A 21 9.09 -15.96 -40.39
C ALA A 21 10.37 -16.02 -39.52
N PRO A 22 10.59 -15.10 -38.59
CA PRO A 22 11.66 -15.30 -37.63
C PRO A 22 11.37 -16.64 -36.95
N VAL A 23 12.13 -17.65 -37.22
CA VAL A 23 12.21 -18.85 -36.42
C VAL A 23 12.84 -18.36 -35.15
N GLN A 24 12.02 -17.85 -34.22
CA GLN A 24 12.41 -17.75 -32.83
C GLN A 24 12.67 -19.20 -32.43
N ALA A 25 13.91 -19.51 -32.16
CA ALA A 25 14.29 -20.76 -31.56
C ALA A 25 13.60 -20.81 -30.18
N VAL A 26 12.43 -21.43 -30.14
CA VAL A 26 11.66 -21.60 -28.89
C VAL A 26 12.43 -22.65 -28.13
N ASP A 27 13.01 -22.27 -27.00
CA ASP A 27 13.70 -23.19 -26.11
C ASP A 27 12.64 -24.17 -25.53
N VAL A 28 12.83 -25.45 -25.75
CA VAL A 28 11.85 -26.49 -25.35
C VAL A 28 12.50 -27.42 -24.34
N GLY A 29 11.82 -27.62 -23.23
CA GLY A 29 12.21 -28.58 -22.21
C GLY A 29 11.12 -29.62 -21.96
N THR A 30 11.42 -30.55 -21.07
CA THR A 30 10.54 -31.64 -20.67
C THR A 30 10.44 -31.67 -19.14
N ILE A 31 9.27 -31.89 -18.60
CA ILE A 31 9.05 -32.05 -17.16
C ILE A 31 9.69 -33.37 -16.72
N VAL A 32 10.61 -33.30 -15.78
CA VAL A 32 11.26 -34.46 -15.14
C VAL A 32 10.56 -34.85 -13.85
N GLU A 33 10.06 -33.85 -13.11
CA GLU A 33 9.34 -34.01 -11.83
C GLU A 33 8.30 -32.91 -11.72
N VAL A 34 7.08 -33.23 -11.28
CA VAL A 34 6.02 -32.25 -11.02
C VAL A 34 5.25 -32.65 -9.77
N GLY A 35 5.01 -31.64 -8.91
CA GLY A 35 4.23 -31.81 -7.68
C GLY A 35 4.23 -30.54 -6.87
N ASP A 36 3.19 -30.37 -6.04
CA ASP A 36 3.05 -29.24 -5.10
C ASP A 36 3.19 -27.84 -5.73
N GLY A 37 2.83 -27.71 -7.02
CA GLY A 37 2.92 -26.44 -7.74
C GLY A 37 4.32 -26.08 -8.25
N ILE A 38 5.25 -27.04 -8.25
CA ILE A 38 6.60 -26.92 -8.81
C ILE A 38 6.80 -27.94 -9.92
N ALA A 39 7.47 -27.55 -11.00
CA ALA A 39 8.00 -28.46 -12.01
C ALA A 39 9.52 -28.35 -12.07
N ARG A 40 10.20 -29.49 -12.14
CA ARG A 40 11.60 -29.57 -12.55
C ARG A 40 11.64 -29.92 -14.02
N VAL A 41 12.30 -29.08 -14.80
CA VAL A 41 12.31 -29.17 -16.27
C VAL A 41 13.75 -29.38 -16.73
N ALA A 42 13.98 -30.40 -17.54
CA ALA A 42 15.23 -30.60 -18.25
C ALA A 42 15.14 -29.98 -19.66
N GLY A 43 16.24 -29.53 -20.20
CA GLY A 43 16.28 -28.72 -21.41
C GLY A 43 16.24 -27.22 -21.06
N LEU A 44 15.61 -26.40 -21.87
CA LEU A 44 15.50 -24.96 -21.64
C LEU A 44 16.87 -24.29 -21.37
N ALA A 45 17.88 -24.61 -22.19
CA ALA A 45 19.28 -24.23 -21.93
C ALA A 45 19.53 -22.72 -21.88
N ASN A 46 18.68 -21.93 -22.55
CA ASN A 46 18.85 -20.48 -22.71
C ASN A 46 17.86 -19.66 -21.87
N VAL A 47 17.05 -20.30 -21.05
CA VAL A 47 16.03 -19.63 -20.21
C VAL A 47 16.70 -18.83 -19.10
N MET A 48 16.20 -17.63 -18.84
CA MET A 48 16.68 -16.72 -17.81
C MET A 48 15.94 -16.91 -16.47
N ALA A 49 16.58 -16.56 -15.38
CA ALA A 49 15.88 -16.47 -14.08
C ALA A 49 14.78 -15.40 -14.13
N GLY A 50 13.58 -15.73 -13.65
CA GLY A 50 12.42 -14.85 -13.72
C GLY A 50 11.74 -14.82 -15.10
N GLU A 51 12.14 -15.69 -16.03
CA GLU A 51 11.46 -15.84 -17.31
C GLU A 51 10.16 -16.63 -17.14
N LEU A 52 9.15 -16.25 -17.92
CA LEU A 52 7.91 -16.99 -18.06
C LEU A 52 8.11 -18.17 -19.00
N VAL A 53 7.63 -19.33 -18.59
CA VAL A 53 7.54 -20.54 -19.42
C VAL A 53 6.07 -20.94 -19.58
N GLU A 54 5.74 -21.57 -20.67
CA GLU A 54 4.40 -22.07 -20.98
C GLU A 54 4.37 -23.59 -20.91
N PHE A 55 3.31 -24.13 -20.31
CA PHE A 55 2.96 -25.54 -20.38
C PHE A 55 1.87 -25.72 -21.45
N PRO A 56 2.23 -26.07 -22.71
CA PRO A 56 1.30 -26.02 -23.84
C PRO A 56 0.08 -26.92 -23.70
N LYS A 57 0.19 -28.00 -22.93
CA LYS A 57 -0.88 -28.96 -22.69
C LYS A 57 -2.07 -28.36 -21.93
N THR A 58 -1.79 -27.45 -21.00
CA THR A 58 -2.80 -26.82 -20.12
C THR A 58 -2.96 -25.34 -20.38
N GLY A 59 -2.02 -24.69 -21.10
CA GLY A 59 -1.94 -23.25 -21.25
C GLY A 59 -1.52 -22.49 -19.99
N VAL A 60 -1.14 -23.22 -18.93
CA VAL A 60 -0.68 -22.62 -17.68
C VAL A 60 0.72 -22.04 -17.85
N MET A 61 0.97 -20.91 -17.19
CA MET A 61 2.29 -20.29 -17.16
C MET A 61 3.09 -20.75 -15.96
N GLY A 62 4.42 -20.76 -16.09
CA GLY A 62 5.34 -20.99 -15.01
C GLY A 62 6.38 -19.88 -14.91
N LEU A 63 6.97 -19.72 -13.74
CA LEU A 63 8.05 -18.77 -13.46
C LEU A 63 9.33 -19.53 -13.12
N THR A 64 10.41 -19.28 -13.85
CA THR A 64 11.71 -19.89 -13.59
C THR A 64 12.39 -19.23 -12.40
N LEU A 65 12.74 -19.99 -11.36
CA LEU A 65 13.36 -19.46 -10.15
C LEU A 65 14.73 -20.07 -9.83
N ASN A 66 14.92 -21.37 -10.07
CA ASN A 66 16.21 -22.02 -9.88
C ASN A 66 16.75 -22.45 -11.23
N LEU A 67 17.95 -21.99 -11.56
CA LEU A 67 18.70 -22.45 -12.73
C LEU A 67 19.82 -23.35 -12.23
N GLU A 68 19.65 -24.66 -12.35
CA GLU A 68 20.66 -25.67 -12.01
C GLU A 68 21.35 -26.15 -13.30
N ARG A 69 22.41 -26.95 -13.17
CA ARG A 69 23.21 -27.39 -14.32
C ARG A 69 22.39 -28.19 -15.34
N ASP A 70 21.57 -29.09 -14.86
CA ASP A 70 20.86 -30.07 -15.69
C ASP A 70 19.34 -29.88 -15.69
N THR A 71 18.82 -29.13 -14.73
CA THR A 71 17.37 -28.89 -14.55
C THR A 71 17.07 -27.45 -14.16
N ILE A 72 15.87 -27.04 -14.43
CA ILE A 72 15.33 -25.74 -14.04
C ILE A 72 14.15 -25.92 -13.12
N GLY A 73 14.17 -25.25 -11.96
CA GLY A 73 13.04 -25.19 -11.04
C GLY A 73 12.04 -24.12 -11.48
N VAL A 74 10.86 -24.56 -11.87
CA VAL A 74 9.76 -23.71 -12.35
C VAL A 74 8.63 -23.74 -11.35
N VAL A 75 8.15 -22.59 -10.94
CA VAL A 75 6.95 -22.47 -10.10
C VAL A 75 5.74 -22.29 -11.00
N ILE A 76 4.73 -23.14 -10.84
CA ILE A 76 3.55 -23.18 -11.69
C ILE A 76 2.54 -22.13 -11.19
N MET A 77 2.07 -21.26 -12.09
CA MET A 77 1.18 -20.15 -11.77
C MET A 77 -0.28 -20.44 -12.15
N GLY A 78 -0.75 -21.64 -11.86
CA GLY A 78 -2.12 -22.07 -12.15
C GLY A 78 -2.37 -23.50 -11.71
N ASP A 79 -3.44 -24.09 -12.22
CA ASP A 79 -3.77 -25.48 -11.95
C ASP A 79 -2.77 -26.42 -12.65
N TYR A 80 -2.21 -27.34 -11.89
CA TYR A 80 -1.19 -28.28 -12.34
C TYR A 80 -1.66 -29.74 -12.29
N ALA A 81 -2.92 -30.01 -11.97
CA ALA A 81 -3.44 -31.36 -11.79
C ALA A 81 -3.27 -32.25 -13.04
N ASP A 82 -3.31 -31.66 -14.23
CA ASP A 82 -3.18 -32.34 -15.51
C ASP A 82 -1.74 -32.41 -16.04
N LEU A 83 -0.78 -31.76 -15.38
CA LEU A 83 0.64 -31.80 -15.77
C LEU A 83 1.29 -33.12 -15.29
N ARG A 84 2.12 -33.70 -16.13
CA ARG A 84 2.80 -34.99 -15.88
C ARG A 84 4.26 -34.94 -16.30
N GLU A 85 5.04 -35.83 -15.75
CA GLU A 85 6.40 -36.12 -16.25
C GLU A 85 6.34 -36.46 -17.73
N GLY A 86 7.29 -35.94 -18.51
CA GLY A 86 7.34 -36.08 -19.96
C GLY A 86 6.57 -35.01 -20.74
N ASP A 87 5.73 -34.18 -20.10
CA ASP A 87 5.06 -33.08 -20.78
C ASP A 87 6.07 -32.00 -21.20
N LEU A 88 5.78 -31.34 -22.33
CA LEU A 88 6.61 -30.29 -22.89
C LEU A 88 6.44 -28.97 -22.15
N VAL A 89 7.53 -28.23 -22.07
CA VAL A 89 7.57 -26.86 -21.54
C VAL A 89 8.29 -25.98 -22.56
N LYS A 90 7.72 -24.79 -22.86
CA LYS A 90 8.29 -23.83 -23.80
C LYS A 90 8.79 -22.59 -23.08
N GLY A 91 10.04 -22.19 -23.35
CA GLY A 91 10.54 -20.88 -23.00
C GLY A 91 9.83 -19.80 -23.81
N THR A 92 9.46 -18.69 -23.18
CA THR A 92 8.80 -17.58 -23.88
C THR A 92 9.76 -16.49 -24.31
N GLY A 93 11.01 -16.52 -23.82
CA GLY A 93 11.99 -15.44 -23.99
C GLY A 93 11.58 -14.14 -23.29
N ARG A 94 10.58 -14.17 -22.43
CA ARG A 94 10.02 -12.98 -21.76
C ARG A 94 10.17 -13.11 -20.25
N ILE A 95 10.87 -12.14 -19.66
CA ILE A 95 10.87 -11.98 -18.20
C ILE A 95 9.43 -11.66 -17.75
N ALA A 96 9.06 -12.13 -16.59
CA ALA A 96 7.74 -11.88 -16.00
C ALA A 96 7.41 -10.38 -16.02
N GLN A 97 6.33 -10.03 -16.68
CA GLN A 97 5.87 -8.65 -16.86
C GLN A 97 4.36 -8.57 -16.70
N VAL A 98 3.88 -7.38 -16.33
CA VAL A 98 2.46 -7.10 -16.15
C VAL A 98 2.03 -5.90 -16.98
N PRO A 99 0.75 -5.86 -17.42
CA PRO A 99 0.20 -4.68 -18.05
C PRO A 99 0.20 -3.52 -17.07
N VAL A 100 0.41 -2.32 -17.57
CA VAL A 100 0.44 -1.09 -16.77
C VAL A 100 -0.26 0.05 -17.50
N GLY A 101 -0.58 1.10 -16.77
CA GLY A 101 -1.17 2.32 -17.31
C GLY A 101 -2.66 2.47 -17.03
N GLN A 102 -3.27 3.40 -17.72
CA GLN A 102 -4.63 3.91 -17.45
C GLN A 102 -5.73 2.85 -17.57
N ALA A 103 -5.56 1.86 -18.44
CA ALA A 103 -6.55 0.79 -18.66
C ALA A 103 -6.79 -0.08 -17.41
N LEU A 104 -5.94 0.02 -16.39
CA LEU A 104 -6.05 -0.71 -15.13
C LEU A 104 -6.87 0.03 -14.06
N LEU A 105 -7.13 1.33 -14.22
CA LEU A 105 -7.92 2.09 -13.24
C LEU A 105 -9.34 1.51 -13.13
N GLY A 106 -9.79 1.33 -11.88
CA GLY A 106 -11.09 0.76 -11.59
C GLY A 106 -11.22 -0.75 -11.79
N ARG A 107 -10.09 -1.43 -12.07
CA ARG A 107 -10.07 -2.87 -12.37
C ARG A 107 -9.53 -3.68 -11.19
N VAL A 108 -10.00 -4.92 -11.12
CA VAL A 108 -9.45 -5.96 -10.25
C VAL A 108 -8.74 -6.97 -11.11
N VAL A 109 -7.45 -7.17 -10.85
CA VAL A 109 -6.58 -8.07 -11.63
C VAL A 109 -5.88 -9.08 -10.73
N ASN A 110 -5.44 -10.20 -11.31
CA ASN A 110 -4.58 -11.14 -10.61
C ASN A 110 -3.09 -10.71 -10.65
N ALA A 111 -2.20 -11.50 -10.09
CA ALA A 111 -0.76 -11.23 -10.04
C ALA A 111 -0.08 -11.17 -11.43
N LEU A 112 -0.73 -11.65 -12.49
CA LEU A 112 -0.29 -11.56 -13.88
C LEU A 112 -0.91 -10.37 -14.62
N GLY A 113 -1.73 -9.55 -13.95
CA GLY A 113 -2.43 -8.43 -14.55
C GLY A 113 -3.66 -8.82 -15.38
N GLN A 114 -4.11 -10.07 -15.27
CA GLN A 114 -5.32 -10.52 -15.95
C GLN A 114 -6.56 -10.11 -15.15
N PRO A 115 -7.64 -9.64 -15.83
CA PRO A 115 -8.84 -9.20 -15.14
C PRO A 115 -9.58 -10.36 -14.46
N VAL A 116 -10.02 -10.15 -13.22
CA VAL A 116 -10.82 -11.10 -12.43
C VAL A 116 -12.17 -10.49 -11.97
N ASP A 117 -12.49 -9.29 -12.44
CA ASP A 117 -13.67 -8.50 -12.07
C ASP A 117 -14.89 -8.70 -12.97
N GLY A 118 -14.78 -9.56 -13.99
CA GLY A 118 -15.86 -9.79 -14.95
C GLY A 118 -16.16 -8.62 -15.89
N LYS A 119 -15.37 -7.55 -15.88
CA LYS A 119 -15.56 -6.35 -16.71
C LYS A 119 -14.91 -6.46 -18.12
N GLY A 120 -14.59 -7.67 -18.56
CA GLY A 120 -13.97 -7.93 -19.87
C GLY A 120 -12.45 -7.73 -19.91
N PRO A 121 -11.81 -7.93 -21.06
CA PRO A 121 -10.38 -7.83 -21.24
C PRO A 121 -9.86 -6.41 -20.98
N ILE A 122 -8.58 -6.31 -20.63
CA ILE A 122 -7.87 -5.04 -20.43
C ILE A 122 -7.04 -4.76 -21.68
N GLU A 123 -7.33 -3.68 -22.37
CA GLU A 123 -6.56 -3.23 -23.54
C GLU A 123 -5.33 -2.43 -23.10
N ALA A 124 -4.35 -3.13 -22.55
CA ALA A 124 -3.09 -2.51 -22.16
C ALA A 124 -2.13 -2.44 -23.34
N THR A 125 -1.56 -1.28 -23.55
CA THR A 125 -0.55 -1.04 -24.60
C THR A 125 0.88 -1.09 -24.06
N LYS A 126 1.04 -1.02 -22.75
CA LYS A 126 2.34 -1.01 -22.07
C LYS A 126 2.45 -2.14 -21.07
N PHE A 127 3.66 -2.69 -20.96
CA PHE A 127 4.01 -3.73 -19.99
C PHE A 127 5.29 -3.35 -19.26
N ARG A 128 5.39 -3.74 -17.99
CA ARG A 128 6.61 -3.55 -17.19
C ARG A 128 7.04 -4.85 -16.54
N PRO A 129 8.37 -5.10 -16.44
CA PRO A 129 8.88 -6.23 -15.67
C PRO A 129 8.41 -6.13 -14.22
N VAL A 130 8.02 -7.26 -13.63
CA VAL A 130 7.58 -7.30 -12.23
C VAL A 130 8.74 -7.10 -11.27
N GLU A 131 9.93 -7.59 -11.62
CA GLU A 131 11.15 -7.34 -10.86
C GLU A 131 12.01 -6.28 -11.54
N ARG A 132 12.47 -5.33 -10.75
CA ARG A 132 13.27 -4.20 -11.21
C ARG A 132 14.15 -3.67 -10.09
N ILE A 133 15.30 -3.12 -10.45
CA ILE A 133 16.18 -2.41 -9.54
C ILE A 133 15.51 -1.08 -9.10
N ALA A 134 15.51 -0.82 -7.81
CA ALA A 134 14.96 0.41 -7.23
C ALA A 134 15.67 1.67 -7.77
N PRO A 135 14.99 2.85 -7.79
CA PRO A 135 15.64 4.11 -8.12
C PRO A 135 16.88 4.35 -7.26
N ASN A 136 17.98 4.76 -7.89
CA ASN A 136 19.22 5.05 -7.19
C ASN A 136 19.16 6.41 -6.45
N VAL A 137 20.21 6.74 -5.68
CA VAL A 137 20.26 7.96 -4.86
C VAL A 137 20.15 9.26 -5.67
N ILE A 138 20.69 9.26 -6.90
CA ILE A 138 20.67 10.45 -7.79
C ILE A 138 19.24 10.73 -8.30
N MET A 139 18.42 9.69 -8.46
CA MET A 139 17.05 9.81 -8.93
C MET A 139 16.09 10.30 -7.85
N ARG A 140 16.45 10.20 -6.58
CA ARG A 140 15.57 10.50 -5.45
C ARG A 140 15.69 11.96 -5.02
N GLU A 141 14.60 12.48 -4.45
CA GLU A 141 14.61 13.69 -3.64
C GLU A 141 14.01 13.44 -2.24
N PRO A 142 14.32 14.29 -1.25
CA PRO A 142 13.77 14.15 0.09
C PRO A 142 12.23 14.25 0.09
N VAL A 143 11.58 13.44 0.90
CA VAL A 143 10.12 13.48 1.12
C VAL A 143 9.76 14.77 1.86
N ASN A 144 8.90 15.59 1.25
CA ASN A 144 8.52 16.92 1.74
C ASN A 144 7.04 17.28 1.51
N GLN A 145 6.24 16.34 0.97
CA GLN A 145 4.82 16.55 0.69
C GLN A 145 4.00 15.53 1.48
N PRO A 146 2.91 15.93 2.16
CA PRO A 146 2.08 15.00 2.91
C PRO A 146 1.24 14.09 2.01
N VAL A 147 1.03 12.86 2.48
CA VAL A 147 -0.13 12.05 2.13
C VAL A 147 -1.18 12.31 3.20
N GLN A 148 -2.30 12.89 2.83
CA GLN A 148 -3.40 13.11 3.77
C GLN A 148 -4.17 11.80 3.93
N THR A 149 -4.05 11.17 5.09
CA THR A 149 -4.76 9.91 5.36
C THR A 149 -6.22 10.15 5.71
N GLY A 150 -6.55 11.35 6.15
CA GLY A 150 -7.87 11.70 6.68
C GLY A 150 -8.10 11.17 8.09
N ILE A 151 -7.09 10.59 8.72
CA ILE A 151 -7.16 10.03 10.08
C ILE A 151 -6.41 10.97 11.02
N LYS A 152 -7.14 11.66 11.88
CA LYS A 152 -6.60 12.68 12.81
C LYS A 152 -5.34 12.21 13.54
N ALA A 153 -5.40 11.00 14.10
CA ALA A 153 -4.30 10.44 14.88
C ALA A 153 -3.02 10.24 14.05
N ILE A 154 -3.15 9.88 12.77
CA ILE A 154 -2.01 9.66 11.88
C ILE A 154 -1.48 10.98 11.35
N ASP A 155 -2.34 11.80 10.73
CA ASP A 155 -1.95 13.06 10.11
C ASP A 155 -1.29 14.02 11.11
N ALA A 156 -1.73 13.98 12.39
CA ALA A 156 -1.17 14.80 13.44
C ALA A 156 0.08 14.20 14.11
N MET A 157 0.10 12.89 14.37
CA MET A 157 1.11 12.28 15.25
C MET A 157 2.20 11.53 14.48
N ILE A 158 1.84 10.84 13.38
CA ILE A 158 2.71 9.97 12.61
C ILE A 158 2.48 10.25 11.11
N PRO A 159 2.82 11.47 10.65
CA PRO A 159 2.52 11.90 9.30
C PRO A 159 3.28 11.08 8.26
N ILE A 160 2.59 10.77 7.16
CA ILE A 160 3.12 10.03 6.02
C ILE A 160 3.38 11.01 4.89
N GLY A 161 4.54 10.91 4.27
CA GLY A 161 4.90 11.73 3.11
C GLY A 161 4.84 10.96 1.79
N ARG A 162 4.65 11.67 0.69
CA ARG A 162 4.66 11.11 -0.66
C ARG A 162 6.04 10.57 -1.00
N GLY A 163 6.11 9.25 -1.25
CA GLY A 163 7.36 8.53 -1.47
C GLY A 163 7.95 7.87 -0.23
N GLN A 164 7.27 7.97 0.91
CA GLN A 164 7.66 7.31 2.16
C GLN A 164 7.17 5.86 2.19
N ARG A 165 7.86 5.01 2.96
CA ARG A 165 7.45 3.65 3.32
C ARG A 165 7.05 3.63 4.78
N GLU A 166 5.77 3.56 5.07
CA GLU A 166 5.26 3.55 6.45
C GLU A 166 4.58 2.23 6.75
N LEU A 167 5.12 1.47 7.69
CA LEU A 167 4.61 0.16 8.07
C LEU A 167 3.34 0.30 8.93
N ILE A 168 2.30 -0.47 8.62
CA ILE A 168 1.14 -0.66 9.50
C ILE A 168 1.29 -2.05 10.14
N ILE A 169 1.43 -2.10 11.45
CA ILE A 169 1.72 -3.33 12.18
C ILE A 169 0.80 -3.52 13.38
N GLY A 170 0.39 -4.74 13.65
CA GLY A 170 -0.45 -5.09 14.80
C GLY A 170 -1.09 -6.47 14.65
N ASP A 171 -1.75 -6.93 15.69
CA ASP A 171 -2.42 -8.22 15.72
C ASP A 171 -3.62 -8.31 14.78
N ARG A 172 -4.17 -9.50 14.61
CA ARG A 172 -5.40 -9.71 13.85
C ARG A 172 -6.53 -8.80 14.35
N GLN A 173 -7.32 -8.27 13.40
CA GLN A 173 -8.53 -7.49 13.69
C GLN A 173 -8.31 -6.19 14.49
N THR A 174 -7.09 -5.66 14.54
CA THR A 174 -6.80 -4.36 15.17
C THR A 174 -7.13 -3.15 14.30
N GLY A 175 -7.59 -3.37 13.05
CA GLY A 175 -7.99 -2.30 12.14
C GLY A 175 -6.96 -1.91 11.08
N LYS A 176 -5.92 -2.72 10.83
CA LYS A 176 -4.86 -2.44 9.84
C LYS A 176 -5.43 -2.17 8.43
N THR A 177 -6.23 -3.09 7.92
CA THR A 177 -6.89 -2.96 6.61
C THR A 177 -7.84 -1.77 6.57
N ALA A 178 -8.59 -1.52 7.65
CA ALA A 178 -9.51 -0.38 7.75
C ALA A 178 -8.77 0.96 7.59
N LEU A 179 -7.64 1.10 8.25
CA LEU A 179 -6.78 2.28 8.19
C LEU A 179 -6.24 2.51 6.76
N ALA A 180 -5.82 1.43 6.08
CA ALA A 180 -5.36 1.50 4.69
C ALA A 180 -6.50 1.90 3.74
N ILE A 181 -7.71 1.36 3.93
CA ILE A 181 -8.89 1.68 3.11
C ILE A 181 -9.32 3.14 3.35
N ASP A 182 -9.36 3.62 4.60
CA ASP A 182 -9.64 5.02 4.91
C ASP A 182 -8.65 5.96 4.23
N THR A 183 -7.37 5.60 4.22
CA THR A 183 -6.33 6.35 3.52
C THR A 183 -6.61 6.40 2.01
N ILE A 184 -6.99 5.27 1.38
CA ILE A 184 -7.36 5.23 -0.05
C ILE A 184 -8.60 6.10 -0.31
N ILE A 185 -9.65 5.98 0.49
CA ILE A 185 -10.88 6.76 0.34
C ILE A 185 -10.58 8.27 0.38
N ASN A 186 -9.66 8.69 1.23
CA ASN A 186 -9.29 10.11 1.37
C ASN A 186 -8.44 10.66 0.21
N GLN A 187 -7.99 9.81 -0.72
CA GLN A 187 -7.21 10.29 -1.87
C GLN A 187 -8.07 10.89 -2.99
N ARG A 188 -9.40 10.86 -2.87
CA ARG A 188 -10.28 11.54 -3.84
C ARG A 188 -9.91 13.01 -3.96
N GLY A 189 -9.59 13.45 -5.19
CA GLY A 189 -9.19 14.85 -5.46
C GLY A 189 -7.79 15.24 -4.97
N GLN A 190 -7.00 14.29 -4.43
CA GLN A 190 -5.62 14.56 -3.97
C GLN A 190 -4.56 14.35 -5.08
N ASN A 191 -4.97 14.11 -6.33
CA ASN A 191 -4.08 13.79 -7.45
C ASN A 191 -3.14 12.62 -7.10
N MET A 192 -3.73 11.50 -6.72
CA MET A 192 -3.01 10.29 -6.34
C MET A 192 -3.75 9.05 -6.84
N VAL A 193 -3.02 8.14 -7.46
CA VAL A 193 -3.51 6.81 -7.85
C VAL A 193 -3.22 5.84 -6.74
N CYS A 194 -4.18 4.99 -6.42
CA CYS A 194 -4.04 4.00 -5.37
C CYS A 194 -3.92 2.58 -5.97
N ILE A 195 -3.08 1.77 -5.36
CA ILE A 195 -2.96 0.34 -5.67
C ILE A 195 -3.18 -0.45 -4.37
N TYR A 196 -4.18 -1.31 -4.35
CA TYR A 196 -4.41 -2.21 -3.22
C TYR A 196 -4.03 -3.64 -3.62
N VAL A 197 -3.02 -4.20 -2.97
CA VAL A 197 -2.53 -5.55 -3.22
C VAL A 197 -3.00 -6.47 -2.09
N ALA A 198 -3.99 -7.33 -2.39
CA ALA A 198 -4.47 -8.35 -1.48
C ALA A 198 -3.63 -9.63 -1.62
N ILE A 199 -2.96 -10.04 -0.55
CA ILE A 199 -2.02 -11.16 -0.55
C ILE A 199 -2.51 -12.25 0.41
N GLY A 200 -2.85 -13.43 -0.11
CA GLY A 200 -3.26 -14.57 0.69
C GLY A 200 -4.52 -14.34 1.54
N GLN A 201 -5.38 -13.42 1.13
CA GLN A 201 -6.65 -13.14 1.79
C GLN A 201 -7.77 -14.04 1.25
N LYS A 202 -8.84 -14.20 2.02
CA LYS A 202 -10.05 -14.89 1.55
C LYS A 202 -10.73 -14.05 0.46
N LEU A 203 -11.24 -14.69 -0.59
CA LEU A 203 -11.98 -14.01 -1.67
C LEU A 203 -13.12 -13.14 -1.14
N SER A 204 -13.84 -13.59 -0.11
CA SER A 204 -14.91 -12.82 0.53
C SER A 204 -14.41 -11.50 1.15
N THR A 205 -13.19 -11.50 1.72
CA THR A 205 -12.57 -10.28 2.27
C THR A 205 -12.19 -9.33 1.14
N ILE A 206 -11.60 -9.84 0.07
CA ILE A 206 -11.23 -9.03 -1.10
C ILE A 206 -12.47 -8.41 -1.73
N ALA A 207 -13.54 -9.20 -1.93
CA ALA A 207 -14.82 -8.70 -2.44
C ALA A 207 -15.41 -7.60 -1.56
N GLN A 208 -15.32 -7.73 -0.23
CA GLN A 208 -15.78 -6.70 0.71
C GLN A 208 -14.95 -5.41 0.60
N VAL A 209 -13.64 -5.50 0.42
CA VAL A 209 -12.77 -4.33 0.19
C VAL A 209 -13.17 -3.63 -1.10
N VAL A 210 -13.29 -4.37 -2.20
CA VAL A 210 -13.71 -3.82 -3.51
C VAL A 210 -15.07 -3.14 -3.40
N ALA A 211 -16.07 -3.80 -2.83
CA ALA A 211 -17.39 -3.22 -2.62
C ALA A 211 -17.36 -1.95 -1.75
N THR A 212 -16.48 -1.91 -0.75
CA THR A 212 -16.30 -0.71 0.08
C THR A 212 -15.70 0.43 -0.74
N LEU A 213 -14.64 0.17 -1.52
CA LEU A 213 -14.03 1.18 -2.39
C LEU A 213 -15.02 1.68 -3.46
N GLU A 214 -15.82 0.80 -4.05
CA GLU A 214 -16.88 1.17 -4.99
C GLU A 214 -17.94 2.07 -4.33
N ARG A 215 -18.42 1.70 -3.14
CA ARG A 215 -19.41 2.49 -2.39
C ARG A 215 -18.96 3.93 -2.13
N PHE A 216 -17.68 4.14 -1.88
CA PHE A 216 -17.09 5.47 -1.67
C PHE A 216 -16.57 6.09 -2.97
N GLY A 217 -16.76 5.45 -4.13
CA GLY A 217 -16.26 5.93 -5.43
C GLY A 217 -14.74 5.94 -5.54
N ALA A 218 -14.05 5.22 -4.66
CA ALA A 218 -12.59 5.17 -4.63
C ALA A 218 -12.00 4.25 -5.72
N MET A 219 -12.81 3.37 -6.32
CA MET A 219 -12.38 2.55 -7.45
C MET A 219 -12.00 3.37 -8.69
N GLU A 220 -12.55 4.58 -8.87
CA GLU A 220 -12.25 5.45 -10.02
C GLU A 220 -10.74 5.75 -10.16
N TYR A 221 -10.01 5.76 -9.04
CA TYR A 221 -8.56 6.03 -8.99
C TYR A 221 -7.76 4.89 -8.36
N THR A 222 -8.37 3.70 -8.22
CA THR A 222 -7.74 2.55 -7.55
C THR A 222 -7.60 1.35 -8.49
N ILE A 223 -6.46 0.68 -8.42
CA ILE A 223 -6.20 -0.63 -9.03
C ILE A 223 -6.14 -1.65 -7.89
N VAL A 224 -6.86 -2.76 -8.03
CA VAL A 224 -6.81 -3.86 -7.06
C VAL A 224 -6.08 -5.05 -7.67
N VAL A 225 -5.03 -5.51 -7.00
CA VAL A 225 -4.30 -6.73 -7.38
C VAL A 225 -4.67 -7.82 -6.38
N SER A 226 -5.29 -8.88 -6.86
CA SER A 226 -5.79 -9.98 -6.03
C SER A 226 -4.92 -11.22 -6.19
N ALA A 227 -4.40 -11.74 -5.07
CA ALA A 227 -3.81 -13.06 -4.95
C ALA A 227 -4.40 -13.73 -3.71
N SER A 228 -5.50 -14.44 -3.90
CA SER A 228 -6.28 -15.03 -2.81
C SER A 228 -5.56 -16.20 -2.14
N SER A 229 -6.03 -16.59 -0.96
CA SER A 229 -5.51 -17.75 -0.23
C SER A 229 -5.80 -19.11 -0.90
N SER A 230 -6.69 -19.12 -1.90
CA SER A 230 -6.98 -20.33 -2.70
C SER A 230 -6.09 -20.45 -3.93
N GLU A 231 -5.34 -19.40 -4.27
CA GLU A 231 -4.42 -19.41 -5.40
C GLU A 231 -3.03 -19.95 -5.02
N PRO A 232 -2.28 -20.49 -5.98
CA PRO A 232 -0.92 -20.97 -5.74
C PRO A 232 -0.01 -19.97 -5.05
N ALA A 233 0.90 -20.45 -4.20
CA ALA A 233 1.87 -19.61 -3.50
C ALA A 233 2.71 -18.73 -4.45
N ALA A 234 2.94 -19.20 -5.68
CA ALA A 234 3.62 -18.45 -6.74
C ALA A 234 2.92 -17.12 -7.07
N LEU A 235 1.60 -17.10 -7.19
CA LEU A 235 0.82 -15.90 -7.46
C LEU A 235 0.82 -14.95 -6.25
N GLN A 236 0.75 -15.50 -5.03
CA GLN A 236 0.86 -14.71 -3.80
C GLN A 236 2.26 -14.07 -3.66
N TYR A 237 3.31 -14.77 -4.10
CA TYR A 237 4.67 -14.24 -4.16
C TYR A 237 4.79 -13.11 -5.19
N LEU A 238 4.19 -13.27 -6.38
CA LEU A 238 4.35 -12.32 -7.48
C LEU A 238 3.51 -11.04 -7.31
N ALA A 239 2.35 -11.12 -6.67
CA ALA A 239 1.37 -10.03 -6.57
C ALA A 239 1.93 -8.70 -6.07
N PRO A 240 2.75 -8.64 -4.99
CA PRO A 240 3.30 -7.36 -4.53
C PRO A 240 4.21 -6.69 -5.56
N TYR A 241 5.01 -7.48 -6.28
CA TYR A 241 5.88 -6.97 -7.33
C TYR A 241 5.08 -6.48 -8.54
N ALA A 242 4.00 -7.18 -8.89
CA ALA A 242 3.07 -6.77 -9.94
C ALA A 242 2.43 -5.41 -9.62
N GLY A 243 1.87 -5.27 -8.42
CA GLY A 243 1.30 -3.99 -7.95
C GLY A 243 2.34 -2.88 -7.90
N CYS A 244 3.58 -3.18 -7.47
CA CYS A 244 4.68 -2.22 -7.46
C CYS A 244 5.02 -1.73 -8.87
N ALA A 245 5.09 -2.61 -9.88
CA ALA A 245 5.33 -2.25 -11.27
C ALA A 245 4.23 -1.33 -11.83
N MET A 246 2.96 -1.55 -11.45
CA MET A 246 1.84 -0.67 -11.80
C MET A 246 2.01 0.73 -11.16
N GLY A 247 2.41 0.80 -9.89
CA GLY A 247 2.69 2.05 -9.20
C GLY A 247 3.90 2.81 -9.77
N GLU A 248 4.94 2.12 -10.17
CA GLU A 248 6.11 2.71 -10.83
C GLU A 248 5.77 3.35 -12.17
N GLU A 249 4.84 2.77 -12.94
CA GLU A 249 4.37 3.41 -14.18
C GLU A 249 3.76 4.78 -13.90
N VAL A 250 2.94 4.89 -12.85
CA VAL A 250 2.37 6.17 -12.43
C VAL A 250 3.46 7.14 -12.01
N MET A 251 4.40 6.69 -11.18
CA MET A 251 5.48 7.52 -10.65
C MET A 251 6.39 8.10 -11.73
N GLU A 252 6.73 7.31 -12.75
CA GLU A 252 7.71 7.69 -13.76
C GLU A 252 7.09 8.35 -14.98
N ASN A 253 5.99 7.79 -15.48
CA ASN A 253 5.38 8.21 -16.74
C ASN A 253 4.10 9.04 -16.56
N GLY A 254 3.47 8.94 -15.38
CA GLY A 254 2.17 9.55 -15.12
C GLY A 254 1.01 8.85 -15.82
N ILE A 255 -0.17 9.08 -15.32
CA ILE A 255 -1.43 8.69 -15.96
C ILE A 255 -2.44 9.84 -15.87
N LEU A 256 -3.46 9.83 -16.72
CA LEU A 256 -4.52 10.82 -16.69
C LEU A 256 -5.59 10.41 -15.65
N LEU A 257 -5.87 11.30 -14.69
CA LEU A 257 -6.97 11.17 -13.74
C LEU A 257 -7.76 12.49 -13.77
N ASP A 258 -9.06 12.43 -14.05
CA ASP A 258 -9.91 13.62 -14.19
C ASP A 258 -9.34 14.68 -15.15
N GLY A 259 -8.72 14.25 -16.24
CA GLY A 259 -8.11 15.11 -17.25
C GLY A 259 -6.79 15.76 -16.83
N LYS A 260 -6.24 15.40 -15.68
CA LYS A 260 -4.94 15.88 -15.17
C LYS A 260 -3.91 14.74 -15.17
N GLU A 261 -2.67 15.06 -15.51
CA GLU A 261 -1.57 14.13 -15.36
C GLU A 261 -1.21 13.96 -13.87
N VAL A 262 -1.30 12.73 -13.38
CA VAL A 262 -0.98 12.35 -12.01
C VAL A 262 0.26 11.45 -12.02
N ARG A 263 1.24 11.81 -11.19
CA ARG A 263 2.53 11.08 -11.04
C ARG A 263 2.77 10.59 -9.62
N ASP A 264 1.81 10.75 -8.73
CA ASP A 264 1.89 10.25 -7.37
C ASP A 264 1.02 9.00 -7.22
N ALA A 265 1.59 7.96 -6.65
CA ALA A 265 0.89 6.72 -6.36
C ALA A 265 1.05 6.31 -4.89
N LEU A 266 0.01 5.67 -4.38
CA LEU A 266 -0.03 5.02 -3.06
C LEU A 266 -0.23 3.53 -3.26
N ILE A 267 0.63 2.70 -2.70
CA ILE A 267 0.47 1.25 -2.73
C ILE A 267 0.33 0.67 -1.33
N VAL A 268 -0.68 -0.16 -1.15
CA VAL A 268 -0.93 -0.93 0.07
C VAL A 268 -0.63 -2.39 -0.18
N TYR A 269 0.18 -3.02 0.67
CA TYR A 269 0.46 -4.46 0.63
C TYR A 269 -0.22 -5.14 1.81
N ASP A 270 -1.35 -5.78 1.60
CA ASP A 270 -2.16 -6.42 2.65
C ASP A 270 -2.21 -7.94 2.49
N ASP A 271 -1.31 -8.74 3.11
CA ASP A 271 -0.22 -8.35 3.99
C ASP A 271 1.11 -9.02 3.60
N LEU A 272 2.22 -8.42 3.99
CA LEU A 272 3.56 -8.95 3.72
C LEU A 272 3.94 -10.15 4.61
N SER A 273 3.23 -10.42 5.69
CA SER A 273 3.42 -11.65 6.48
C SER A 273 3.07 -12.88 5.64
N LYS A 274 1.92 -12.82 4.93
CA LYS A 274 1.50 -13.89 4.01
C LYS A 274 2.40 -13.98 2.78
N HIS A 275 2.90 -12.84 2.29
CA HIS A 275 3.92 -12.82 1.25
C HIS A 275 5.17 -13.61 1.66
N ALA A 276 5.66 -13.39 2.88
CA ALA A 276 6.78 -14.15 3.42
C ALA A 276 6.47 -15.65 3.54
N TRP A 277 5.26 -16.02 3.95
CA TRP A 277 4.84 -17.42 4.04
C TRP A 277 4.79 -18.09 2.66
N ALA A 278 4.24 -17.42 1.66
CA ALA A 278 4.22 -17.90 0.28
C ALA A 278 5.65 -18.12 -0.25
N TYR A 279 6.56 -17.17 -0.01
CA TYR A 279 7.95 -17.31 -0.42
C TYR A 279 8.69 -18.43 0.31
N ARG A 280 8.43 -18.61 1.61
CA ARG A 280 8.94 -19.76 2.37
C ARG A 280 8.47 -21.09 1.77
N GLN A 281 7.19 -21.20 1.45
CA GLN A 281 6.62 -22.39 0.82
C GLN A 281 7.29 -22.70 -0.52
N VAL A 282 7.35 -21.72 -1.42
CA VAL A 282 8.01 -21.86 -2.73
C VAL A 282 9.49 -22.25 -2.58
N SER A 283 10.20 -21.63 -1.65
CA SER A 283 11.63 -21.91 -1.42
C SER A 283 11.88 -23.32 -0.91
N LEU A 284 11.05 -23.82 0.02
CA LEU A 284 11.16 -25.17 0.54
C LEU A 284 10.85 -26.22 -0.54
N LEU A 285 9.84 -25.97 -1.38
CA LEU A 285 9.49 -26.84 -2.49
C LEU A 285 10.59 -26.88 -3.56
N LEU A 286 11.28 -25.75 -3.79
CA LEU A 286 12.48 -25.69 -4.63
C LEU A 286 13.73 -26.27 -3.96
N ARG A 287 13.61 -26.88 -2.77
CA ARG A 287 14.69 -27.49 -2.00
C ARG A 287 15.82 -26.51 -1.64
N ARG A 288 15.51 -25.20 -1.52
CA ARG A 288 16.48 -24.23 -1.00
C ARG A 288 16.72 -24.48 0.48
N PRO A 289 17.97 -24.39 0.98
CA PRO A 289 18.28 -24.65 2.38
C PRO A 289 17.52 -23.67 3.30
N PRO A 290 16.77 -24.18 4.30
CA PRO A 290 16.05 -23.32 5.23
C PRO A 290 16.98 -22.70 6.28
N GLY A 291 16.72 -21.46 6.64
CA GLY A 291 17.32 -20.75 7.77
C GLY A 291 16.37 -20.64 8.98
N ARG A 292 16.43 -19.52 9.69
CA ARG A 292 15.58 -19.26 10.86
C ARG A 292 14.11 -19.36 10.51
N GLU A 293 13.32 -20.07 11.32
CA GLU A 293 11.87 -20.30 11.16
C GLU A 293 11.53 -20.91 9.78
N ALA A 294 12.46 -21.71 9.22
CA ALA A 294 12.37 -22.29 7.89
C ALA A 294 12.28 -21.29 6.72
N TYR A 295 12.54 -20.01 6.93
CA TYR A 295 12.67 -19.05 5.86
C TYR A 295 13.99 -19.22 5.11
N PRO A 296 14.04 -18.96 3.79
CA PRO A 296 15.29 -18.96 3.06
C PRO A 296 16.20 -17.81 3.48
N GLY A 297 17.51 -17.93 3.25
CA GLY A 297 18.48 -16.94 3.69
C GLY A 297 18.31 -15.53 3.10
N ASP A 298 17.61 -15.42 1.98
CA ASP A 298 17.31 -14.17 1.27
C ASP A 298 15.95 -13.54 1.64
N ILE A 299 15.31 -13.98 2.72
CA ILE A 299 13.99 -13.45 3.14
C ILE A 299 14.00 -11.95 3.42
N PHE A 300 15.09 -11.39 3.95
CA PHE A 300 15.24 -9.95 4.10
C PHE A 300 15.22 -9.24 2.74
N TYR A 301 15.92 -9.79 1.77
CA TYR A 301 15.99 -9.24 0.41
C TYR A 301 14.65 -9.31 -0.33
N LEU A 302 13.79 -10.28 -0.01
CA LEU A 302 12.43 -10.34 -0.53
C LEU A 302 11.67 -9.03 -0.33
N HIS A 303 11.65 -8.53 0.89
CA HIS A 303 10.92 -7.30 1.22
C HIS A 303 11.73 -6.03 0.93
N SER A 304 13.06 -6.05 1.10
CA SER A 304 13.89 -4.86 0.86
C SER A 304 13.90 -4.47 -0.62
N ARG A 305 14.05 -5.42 -1.56
CA ARG A 305 14.01 -5.12 -3.00
C ARG A 305 12.62 -4.66 -3.48
N LEU A 306 11.55 -5.04 -2.80
CA LEU A 306 10.20 -4.56 -3.06
C LEU A 306 10.01 -3.13 -2.55
N LEU A 307 10.27 -2.91 -1.26
CA LEU A 307 9.98 -1.66 -0.58
C LEU A 307 10.93 -0.52 -0.97
N GLU A 308 12.18 -0.82 -1.35
CA GLU A 308 13.11 0.20 -1.85
C GLU A 308 12.69 0.82 -3.19
N ARG A 309 11.76 0.20 -3.92
CA ARG A 309 11.19 0.74 -5.16
C ARG A 309 10.25 1.92 -4.89
N ALA A 310 9.67 2.00 -3.68
CA ALA A 310 8.91 3.16 -3.23
C ALA A 310 9.86 4.33 -2.92
N ALA A 311 9.64 5.45 -3.59
CA ALA A 311 10.51 6.62 -3.49
C ALA A 311 9.81 7.89 -3.97
N LYS A 312 10.39 9.05 -3.65
CA LYS A 312 10.10 10.33 -4.30
C LYS A 312 11.19 10.59 -5.33
N LEU A 313 10.81 10.73 -6.59
CA LEU A 313 11.74 11.07 -7.67
C LEU A 313 11.97 12.57 -7.74
N ASN A 314 13.19 12.97 -8.09
CA ASN A 314 13.48 14.36 -8.34
C ASN A 314 12.89 14.82 -9.71
N LYS A 315 12.80 16.12 -9.91
CA LYS A 315 12.16 16.72 -11.10
C LYS A 315 12.78 16.29 -12.44
N ASN A 316 14.09 15.96 -12.44
CA ASN A 316 14.78 15.52 -13.66
C ASN A 316 14.34 14.11 -14.10
N PHE A 317 13.73 13.34 -13.20
CA PHE A 317 13.21 12.00 -13.41
C PHE A 317 11.68 11.94 -13.30
N GLY A 318 10.99 13.05 -13.57
CA GLY A 318 9.53 13.14 -13.60
C GLY A 318 8.90 13.69 -12.33
N GLY A 319 9.60 13.78 -11.21
CA GLY A 319 9.11 14.36 -9.96
C GLY A 319 7.95 13.63 -9.27
N GLY A 320 7.61 12.43 -9.74
CA GLY A 320 6.54 11.62 -9.16
C GLY A 320 6.95 10.91 -7.86
N SER A 321 5.99 10.23 -7.24
CA SER A 321 6.25 9.45 -6.04
C SER A 321 5.48 8.12 -6.01
N LEU A 322 6.06 7.13 -5.35
CA LEU A 322 5.38 5.89 -4.96
C LEU A 322 5.50 5.76 -3.44
N THR A 323 4.38 5.91 -2.74
CA THR A 323 4.29 5.77 -1.29
C THR A 323 3.84 4.35 -0.96
N ALA A 324 4.53 3.66 -0.05
CA ALA A 324 4.19 2.29 0.32
C ALA A 324 3.65 2.21 1.74
N LEU A 325 2.53 1.52 1.90
CA LEU A 325 1.93 1.13 3.17
C LEU A 325 1.94 -0.41 3.28
N PRO A 326 3.07 -1.03 3.62
CA PRO A 326 3.11 -2.45 3.94
C PRO A 326 2.34 -2.73 5.24
N ILE A 327 1.61 -3.83 5.25
CA ILE A 327 0.93 -4.34 6.44
C ILE A 327 1.64 -5.59 6.92
N ILE A 328 1.90 -5.66 8.22
CA ILE A 328 2.43 -6.84 8.91
C ILE A 328 1.46 -7.27 10.02
N GLU A 329 1.18 -8.55 10.07
CA GLU A 329 0.41 -9.16 11.16
C GLU A 329 1.36 -9.68 12.23
N THR A 330 1.15 -9.25 13.48
CA THR A 330 1.83 -9.78 14.67
C THR A 330 0.97 -10.85 15.35
N GLN A 331 1.58 -11.60 16.24
CA GLN A 331 0.92 -12.53 17.15
C GLN A 331 1.21 -12.09 18.58
N ALA A 332 0.16 -11.88 19.37
CA ALA A 332 0.24 -11.40 20.77
C ALA A 332 1.13 -10.14 20.94
N GLY A 333 1.08 -9.23 19.95
CA GLY A 333 1.83 -7.98 19.99
C GLY A 333 3.34 -8.13 19.81
N ASP A 334 3.87 -9.31 19.45
CA ASP A 334 5.31 -9.53 19.30
C ASP A 334 5.88 -8.87 18.05
N VAL A 335 6.40 -7.66 18.24
CA VAL A 335 7.13 -6.91 17.19
C VAL A 335 8.58 -7.36 17.04
N SER A 336 9.09 -8.21 17.94
CA SER A 336 10.45 -8.73 17.90
C SER A 336 10.60 -10.00 17.06
N ALA A 337 9.50 -10.55 16.56
CA ALA A 337 9.48 -11.68 15.65
C ALA A 337 10.26 -11.39 14.36
N TYR A 338 10.65 -12.44 13.65
CA TYR A 338 11.63 -12.34 12.56
C TYR A 338 11.16 -11.44 11.40
N ILE A 339 9.96 -11.66 10.87
CA ILE A 339 9.46 -10.84 9.74
C ILE A 339 9.12 -9.41 10.16
N PRO A 340 8.41 -9.15 11.29
CA PRO A 340 8.23 -7.79 11.80
C PRO A 340 9.51 -6.98 11.90
N THR A 341 10.54 -7.54 12.55
CA THR A 341 11.85 -6.88 12.74
C THR A 341 12.49 -6.52 11.41
N ASN A 342 12.46 -7.40 10.42
CA ASN A 342 12.99 -7.14 9.10
C ASN A 342 12.28 -5.96 8.44
N VAL A 343 10.94 -5.94 8.44
CA VAL A 343 10.18 -4.88 7.76
C VAL A 343 10.28 -3.55 8.48
N ILE A 344 10.30 -3.52 9.82
CA ILE A 344 10.57 -2.31 10.62
C ILE A 344 11.91 -1.67 10.23
N SER A 345 12.94 -2.48 9.98
CA SER A 345 14.27 -1.98 9.61
C SER A 345 14.32 -1.41 8.18
N ILE A 346 13.49 -1.94 7.27
CA ILE A 346 13.44 -1.50 5.87
C ILE A 346 12.63 -0.21 5.71
N THR A 347 11.58 -0.01 6.53
CA THR A 347 10.63 1.08 6.41
C THR A 347 11.11 2.38 7.07
N ASP A 348 10.49 3.49 6.70
CA ASP A 348 10.80 4.84 7.21
C ASP A 348 9.99 5.19 8.46
N GLY A 349 9.41 4.20 9.09
CA GLY A 349 8.60 4.31 10.30
C GLY A 349 7.54 3.23 10.38
N GLN A 350 6.79 3.24 11.48
CA GLN A 350 5.71 2.29 11.72
C GLN A 350 4.53 2.91 12.48
N ILE A 351 3.34 2.50 12.11
CA ILE A 351 2.06 2.72 12.78
C ILE A 351 1.73 1.43 13.51
N TYR A 352 1.86 1.42 14.84
CA TYR A 352 1.58 0.25 15.67
C TYR A 352 0.16 0.31 16.21
N LEU A 353 -0.64 -0.70 15.86
CA LEU A 353 -2.00 -0.89 16.35
C LEU A 353 -2.01 -1.95 17.45
N GLU A 354 -2.43 -1.55 18.64
CA GLU A 354 -2.42 -2.35 19.87
C GLU A 354 -3.78 -2.94 20.18
N SER A 355 -3.84 -4.25 20.48
CA SER A 355 -5.08 -4.95 20.76
C SER A 355 -5.78 -4.43 22.02
N ASP A 356 -5.03 -4.09 23.07
CA ASP A 356 -5.60 -3.59 24.33
C ASP A 356 -6.31 -2.25 24.11
N LEU A 357 -5.74 -1.34 23.33
CA LEU A 357 -6.38 -0.07 22.99
C LEU A 357 -7.66 -0.31 22.16
N PHE A 358 -7.63 -1.28 21.24
CA PHE A 358 -8.79 -1.63 20.44
C PHE A 358 -9.96 -2.11 21.29
N TYR A 359 -9.70 -3.00 22.24
CA TYR A 359 -10.72 -3.54 23.16
C TYR A 359 -11.20 -2.50 24.18
N GLN A 360 -10.37 -1.52 24.55
CA GLN A 360 -10.78 -0.36 25.34
C GLN A 360 -11.64 0.65 24.54
N GLY A 361 -11.91 0.39 23.27
CA GLY A 361 -12.73 1.28 22.43
C GLY A 361 -11.98 2.50 21.90
N ILE A 362 -10.64 2.53 21.99
CA ILE A 362 -9.80 3.54 21.35
C ILE A 362 -9.59 3.12 19.91
N ARG A 363 -10.24 3.81 18.97
CA ARG A 363 -10.18 3.49 17.54
C ARG A 363 -9.97 4.75 16.73
N PRO A 364 -8.88 4.81 15.90
CA PRO A 364 -7.88 3.76 15.67
C PRO A 364 -7.08 3.42 16.92
N ALA A 365 -6.70 2.15 17.05
CA ALA A 365 -6.00 1.61 18.21
C ALA A 365 -4.48 1.92 18.17
N LEU A 366 -4.16 3.16 17.87
CA LEU A 366 -2.81 3.64 17.62
C LEU A 366 -2.03 3.82 18.92
N ASN A 367 -0.98 3.04 19.10
CA ASN A 367 -0.02 3.30 20.17
C ASN A 367 0.99 4.37 19.72
N VAL A 368 0.75 5.61 20.13
CA VAL A 368 1.60 6.77 19.78
C VAL A 368 3.02 6.66 20.36
N GLY A 369 3.23 5.82 21.42
CA GLY A 369 4.52 5.66 22.09
C GLY A 369 5.58 4.96 21.28
N ILE A 370 5.17 3.92 20.57
CA ILE A 370 6.05 3.07 19.76
C ILE A 370 5.86 3.28 18.26
N SER A 371 4.87 4.08 17.87
CA SER A 371 4.68 4.48 16.48
C SER A 371 5.59 5.67 16.15
N VAL A 372 6.25 5.61 14.99
CA VAL A 372 7.27 6.59 14.58
C VAL A 372 7.15 6.87 13.09
N SER A 373 7.21 8.14 12.71
CA SER A 373 7.51 8.56 11.33
C SER A 373 8.91 9.21 11.30
N ARG A 374 9.84 8.63 10.53
CA ARG A 374 11.20 9.18 10.39
C ARG A 374 11.23 10.44 9.54
N VAL A 375 10.21 10.69 8.72
CA VAL A 375 10.03 11.93 7.96
C VAL A 375 9.47 13.03 8.87
N GLY A 376 8.50 12.69 9.70
CA GLY A 376 7.94 13.57 10.72
C GLY A 376 7.31 14.84 10.13
N GLY A 377 7.53 15.98 10.78
CA GLY A 377 6.90 17.25 10.42
C GLY A 377 7.20 17.76 8.99
N LYS A 378 8.18 17.20 8.27
CA LYS A 378 8.40 17.51 6.85
C LYS A 378 7.27 16.96 5.96
N ALA A 379 6.58 15.92 6.42
CA ALA A 379 5.42 15.33 5.79
C ALA A 379 4.08 15.93 6.30
N GLN A 380 4.10 17.11 6.89
CA GLN A 380 2.91 17.83 7.34
C GLN A 380 2.80 19.17 6.64
N THR A 381 1.56 19.63 6.43
CA THR A 381 1.30 21.02 6.08
C THR A 381 1.73 21.93 7.24
N LYS A 382 1.99 23.19 6.96
CA LYS A 382 2.37 24.17 8.00
C LYS A 382 1.26 24.30 9.04
N ALA A 383 -0.02 24.34 8.62
CA ALA A 383 -1.18 24.36 9.48
C ALA A 383 -1.24 23.17 10.46
N MET A 384 -1.09 21.95 9.95
CA MET A 384 -1.09 20.75 10.80
C MET A 384 0.09 20.77 11.78
N ARG A 385 1.28 21.16 11.33
CA ARG A 385 2.48 21.24 12.19
C ARG A 385 2.33 22.24 13.33
N GLN A 386 1.64 23.38 13.09
CA GLN A 386 1.38 24.39 14.11
C GLN A 386 0.53 23.82 15.26
N VAL A 387 -0.43 22.97 14.99
CA VAL A 387 -1.35 22.40 16.00
C VAL A 387 -0.87 21.07 16.58
N ALA A 388 -0.25 20.22 15.77
CA ALA A 388 0.15 18.86 16.15
C ALA A 388 1.35 18.80 17.10
N GLY A 389 2.26 19.77 17.01
CA GLY A 389 3.45 19.79 17.89
C GLY A 389 3.10 19.81 19.36
N LYS A 390 2.16 20.64 19.75
CA LYS A 390 1.67 20.75 21.13
C LYS A 390 0.93 19.47 21.56
N MET A 391 0.09 18.92 20.69
CA MET A 391 -0.66 17.70 20.99
C MET A 391 0.24 16.49 21.27
N LYS A 392 1.32 16.33 20.51
CA LYS A 392 2.31 15.28 20.77
C LYS A 392 2.88 15.35 22.19
N LEU A 393 3.24 16.56 22.61
CA LEU A 393 3.80 16.81 23.93
C LEU A 393 2.77 16.48 25.03
N ASP A 394 1.56 17.01 24.89
CA ASP A 394 0.48 16.83 25.87
C ASP A 394 0.12 15.33 26.05
N LEU A 395 0.04 14.58 24.95
CA LEU A 395 -0.23 13.14 25.00
C LEU A 395 0.94 12.31 25.54
N ALA A 396 2.18 12.73 25.32
CA ALA A 396 3.35 12.08 25.92
C ALA A 396 3.37 12.28 27.42
N GLN A 397 3.11 13.51 27.89
CA GLN A 397 2.97 13.82 29.32
C GLN A 397 1.80 13.05 29.97
N TYR A 398 0.64 13.05 29.33
CA TYR A 398 -0.52 12.29 29.78
C TYR A 398 -0.18 10.82 30.04
N ARG A 399 0.49 10.14 29.09
CA ARG A 399 0.83 8.71 29.26
C ARG A 399 1.76 8.47 30.42
N ASN A 400 2.76 9.33 30.60
CA ASN A 400 3.68 9.23 31.73
C ASN A 400 2.93 9.40 33.07
N LEU A 401 2.05 10.42 33.13
CA LEU A 401 1.27 10.70 34.33
C LEU A 401 0.18 9.67 34.60
N ALA A 402 -0.49 9.12 33.58
CA ALA A 402 -1.52 8.11 33.72
C ALA A 402 -0.98 6.82 34.38
N ALA A 403 0.26 6.43 34.08
CA ALA A 403 0.91 5.30 34.74
C ALA A 403 1.13 5.55 36.24
N PHE A 404 1.47 6.77 36.64
CA PHE A 404 1.65 7.15 38.05
C PHE A 404 0.33 7.36 38.78
N ALA A 405 -0.70 7.87 38.12
CA ALA A 405 -2.03 8.14 38.69
C ALA A 405 -2.73 6.88 39.21
N GLN A 406 -2.39 5.71 38.72
CA GLN A 406 -2.89 4.43 39.22
C GLN A 406 -2.37 4.07 40.63
N PHE A 407 -1.27 4.71 41.06
CA PHE A 407 -0.60 4.38 42.34
C PHE A 407 -0.67 5.49 43.39
N GLY A 408 -1.22 6.67 43.10
CA GLY A 408 -1.23 7.81 44.01
C GLY A 408 -2.58 8.52 44.11
N SER A 409 -3.02 8.77 45.35
CA SER A 409 -4.32 9.43 45.61
C SER A 409 -4.26 10.97 45.63
N ASP A 410 -3.09 11.59 45.81
CA ASP A 410 -2.94 13.05 45.95
C ASP A 410 -2.12 13.62 44.81
N LEU A 411 -2.83 13.94 43.71
CA LEU A 411 -2.25 14.69 42.59
C LEU A 411 -2.46 16.19 42.80
N ASP A 412 -1.43 16.98 42.54
CA ASP A 412 -1.53 18.43 42.51
C ASP A 412 -2.46 18.89 41.35
N LYS A 413 -2.96 20.10 41.43
CA LYS A 413 -3.93 20.65 40.46
C LYS A 413 -3.39 20.62 39.02
N ALA A 414 -2.13 21.00 38.82
CA ALA A 414 -1.52 21.07 37.48
C ALA A 414 -1.43 19.69 36.84
N THR A 415 -1.04 18.67 37.59
CA THR A 415 -0.98 17.27 37.15
C THR A 415 -2.39 16.75 36.82
N ARG A 416 -3.41 17.09 37.62
CA ARG A 416 -4.77 16.72 37.33
C ARG A 416 -5.31 17.36 36.06
N ASP A 417 -5.06 18.66 35.84
CA ASP A 417 -5.47 19.37 34.65
C ASP A 417 -4.82 18.78 33.40
N GLN A 418 -3.53 18.34 33.48
CA GLN A 418 -2.85 17.65 32.39
C GLN A 418 -3.44 16.29 32.07
N LEU A 419 -3.78 15.49 33.10
CA LEU A 419 -4.46 14.21 32.93
C LEU A 419 -5.81 14.36 32.26
N GLU A 420 -6.64 15.30 32.74
CA GLU A 420 -7.95 15.59 32.17
C GLU A 420 -7.88 16.05 30.72
N ARG A 421 -6.92 16.90 30.39
CA ARG A 421 -6.66 17.31 29.00
C ARG A 421 -6.25 16.13 28.14
N GLY A 422 -5.35 15.27 28.62
CA GLY A 422 -4.90 14.09 27.91
C GLY A 422 -6.02 13.09 27.59
N ILE A 423 -6.95 12.89 28.53
CA ILE A 423 -8.15 12.07 28.33
C ILE A 423 -9.01 12.66 27.20
N ARG A 424 -9.26 13.97 27.22
CA ARG A 424 -10.06 14.66 26.18
C ARG A 424 -9.40 14.62 24.82
N LEU A 425 -8.09 14.82 24.74
CA LEU A 425 -7.33 14.68 23.49
C LEU A 425 -7.38 13.25 22.97
N THR A 426 -7.31 12.24 23.83
CA THR A 426 -7.45 10.85 23.43
C THR A 426 -8.84 10.56 22.88
N GLU A 427 -9.89 11.10 23.49
CA GLU A 427 -11.27 10.98 22.98
C GLU A 427 -11.44 11.70 21.64
N LEU A 428 -10.85 12.90 21.50
CA LEU A 428 -10.88 13.68 20.27
C LEU A 428 -10.22 12.95 19.10
N LEU A 429 -9.16 12.18 19.33
CA LEU A 429 -8.46 11.43 18.29
C LEU A 429 -9.21 10.16 17.83
N LYS A 430 -10.23 9.72 18.55
CA LYS A 430 -11.07 8.62 18.09
C LYS A 430 -11.83 9.03 16.84
N GLN A 431 -11.95 8.10 15.90
CA GLN A 431 -12.58 8.33 14.61
C GLN A 431 -13.28 7.05 14.14
N PRO A 432 -14.52 7.13 13.65
CA PRO A 432 -15.20 5.95 13.11
C PRO A 432 -14.54 5.52 11.79
N GLN A 433 -14.66 4.24 11.48
CA GLN A 433 -14.19 3.65 10.23
C GLN A 433 -14.95 4.22 9.03
N TYR A 434 -14.27 4.37 7.90
CA TYR A 434 -14.80 4.90 6.64
C TYR A 434 -15.33 6.35 6.75
N SER A 435 -14.71 7.12 7.61
CA SER A 435 -15.06 8.52 7.83
C SER A 435 -13.79 9.38 7.86
N PRO A 436 -13.01 9.42 6.78
CA PRO A 436 -11.84 10.27 6.71
C PRO A 436 -12.25 11.74 6.81
N MET A 437 -11.45 12.53 7.52
CA MET A 437 -11.70 13.94 7.80
C MET A 437 -10.81 14.84 6.95
N ARG A 438 -11.36 15.91 6.40
CA ARG A 438 -10.62 16.92 5.65
C ARG A 438 -9.56 17.61 6.52
N LEU A 439 -8.49 18.08 5.89
CA LEU A 439 -7.37 18.75 6.59
C LEU A 439 -7.79 19.94 7.43
N ASP A 440 -8.63 20.82 6.88
CA ASP A 440 -9.13 22.01 7.59
C ASP A 440 -9.91 21.66 8.86
N HIS A 441 -10.80 20.67 8.77
CA HIS A 441 -11.55 20.17 9.92
C HIS A 441 -10.62 19.57 10.98
N GLN A 442 -9.64 18.75 10.57
CA GLN A 442 -8.65 18.19 11.49
C GLN A 442 -7.89 19.30 12.22
N VAL A 443 -7.41 20.31 11.48
CA VAL A 443 -6.63 21.42 12.03
C VAL A 443 -7.45 22.22 13.02
N MET A 444 -8.70 22.58 12.68
CA MET A 444 -9.59 23.36 13.55
C MET A 444 -9.94 22.62 14.84
N VAL A 445 -10.24 21.33 14.74
CA VAL A 445 -10.62 20.48 15.88
C VAL A 445 -9.41 20.25 16.80
N ILE A 446 -8.23 19.96 16.24
CA ILE A 446 -7.00 19.78 17.01
C ILE A 446 -6.59 21.09 17.66
N TYR A 447 -6.75 22.24 16.97
CA TYR A 447 -6.51 23.57 17.54
C TYR A 447 -7.37 23.80 18.78
N ALA A 448 -8.66 23.49 18.72
CA ALA A 448 -9.57 23.62 19.86
C ALA A 448 -9.11 22.74 21.06
N GLY A 449 -8.72 21.48 20.79
CA GLY A 449 -8.23 20.56 21.82
C GLY A 449 -6.94 21.02 22.48
N THR A 450 -5.95 21.39 21.69
CA THR A 450 -4.61 21.73 22.19
C THR A 450 -4.54 23.09 22.89
N ASN A 451 -5.48 24.00 22.60
CA ASN A 451 -5.55 25.32 23.25
C ASN A 451 -6.51 25.40 24.43
N GLY A 452 -6.96 24.23 24.94
CA GLY A 452 -7.73 24.17 26.18
C GLY A 452 -9.22 24.49 26.06
N TYR A 453 -9.74 24.66 24.86
CA TYR A 453 -11.18 24.96 24.66
C TYR A 453 -12.10 23.76 24.97
N LEU A 454 -11.53 22.57 25.19
CA LEU A 454 -12.25 21.37 25.56
C LEU A 454 -12.17 21.05 27.06
N ASP A 455 -11.38 21.78 27.85
CA ASP A 455 -11.06 21.45 29.23
C ASP A 455 -12.30 21.43 30.16
N ASP A 456 -13.32 22.24 29.86
CA ASP A 456 -14.60 22.32 30.58
C ASP A 456 -15.72 21.43 30.00
N ILE A 457 -15.44 20.67 28.90
CA ILE A 457 -16.42 19.82 28.24
C ILE A 457 -16.32 18.40 28.82
N PRO A 458 -17.43 17.76 29.21
CA PRO A 458 -17.44 16.34 29.60
C PRO A 458 -16.89 15.44 28.51
N VAL A 459 -16.11 14.43 28.88
CA VAL A 459 -15.42 13.54 27.91
C VAL A 459 -16.40 12.87 26.95
N GLU A 460 -17.55 12.43 27.45
CA GLU A 460 -18.61 11.79 26.67
C GLU A 460 -19.25 12.73 25.62
N LYS A 461 -19.12 14.05 25.78
CA LYS A 461 -19.62 15.05 24.84
C LYS A 461 -18.60 15.50 23.79
N ILE A 462 -17.34 15.10 23.87
CA ILE A 462 -16.28 15.55 22.97
C ILE A 462 -16.63 15.25 21.49
N ARG A 463 -17.17 14.07 21.19
CA ARG A 463 -17.59 13.72 19.82
C ARG A 463 -18.78 14.55 19.33
N ALA A 464 -19.74 14.83 20.20
CA ALA A 464 -20.88 15.67 19.85
C ALA A 464 -20.41 17.11 19.59
N PHE A 465 -19.50 17.62 20.42
CA PHE A 465 -18.83 18.90 20.23
C PHE A 465 -18.12 18.94 18.86
N GLU A 466 -17.29 17.96 18.53
CA GLU A 466 -16.56 17.88 17.26
C GLU A 466 -17.52 17.98 16.08
N ALA A 467 -18.55 17.14 16.05
CA ALA A 467 -19.50 17.12 14.94
C ALA A 467 -20.31 18.42 14.81
N ALA A 468 -20.70 19.03 15.92
CA ALA A 468 -21.43 20.30 15.93
C ALA A 468 -20.51 21.48 15.56
N PHE A 469 -19.28 21.49 16.07
CA PHE A 469 -18.29 22.52 15.78
C PHE A 469 -17.90 22.56 14.29
N ILE A 470 -17.66 21.41 13.67
CA ILE A 470 -17.37 21.33 12.23
C ILE A 470 -18.53 21.93 11.43
N ARG A 471 -19.79 21.54 11.72
CA ARG A 471 -20.96 22.10 11.05
C ARG A 471 -21.10 23.61 11.24
N PHE A 472 -20.82 24.10 12.44
CA PHE A 472 -20.84 25.53 12.73
C PHE A 472 -19.77 26.26 11.93
N MET A 473 -18.56 25.74 11.84
CA MET A 473 -17.48 26.34 11.05
C MET A 473 -17.81 26.36 9.55
N ASP A 474 -18.32 25.26 9.01
CA ASP A 474 -18.69 25.17 7.59
C ASP A 474 -19.84 26.14 7.22
N THR A 475 -20.74 26.46 8.15
CA THR A 475 -21.90 27.32 7.89
C THR A 475 -21.67 28.79 8.23
N THR A 476 -20.93 29.09 9.29
CA THR A 476 -20.80 30.45 9.85
C THR A 476 -19.45 31.09 9.52
N TYR A 477 -18.39 30.29 9.42
CA TYR A 477 -17.02 30.74 9.16
C TYR A 477 -16.31 29.90 8.04
N PRO A 478 -16.97 29.70 6.87
CA PRO A 478 -16.40 28.87 5.80
C PRO A 478 -15.03 29.35 5.31
N GLU A 479 -14.80 30.69 5.37
CA GLU A 479 -13.56 31.33 4.96
C GLU A 479 -12.33 30.84 5.73
N VAL A 480 -12.49 30.38 6.99
CA VAL A 480 -11.40 29.82 7.79
C VAL A 480 -10.94 28.50 7.19
N GLY A 481 -11.89 27.59 6.89
CA GLY A 481 -11.60 26.31 6.25
C GLY A 481 -10.98 26.48 4.86
N GLU A 482 -11.58 27.33 4.02
CA GLU A 482 -11.07 27.64 2.67
C GLU A 482 -9.65 28.19 2.70
N LYS A 483 -9.35 29.09 3.64
CA LYS A 483 -8.01 29.65 3.79
C LYS A 483 -7.00 28.61 4.21
N ILE A 484 -7.32 27.75 5.19
CA ILE A 484 -6.45 26.62 5.61
C ILE A 484 -6.19 25.67 4.43
N MET A 485 -7.22 25.35 3.64
CA MET A 485 -7.09 24.47 2.49
C MET A 485 -6.25 25.08 1.38
N THR A 486 -6.30 26.39 1.17
CA THR A 486 -5.58 27.09 0.09
C THR A 486 -4.14 27.39 0.49
N THR A 487 -3.93 28.01 1.66
CA THR A 487 -2.61 28.47 2.10
C THR A 487 -1.80 27.38 2.80
N ARG A 488 -2.47 26.32 3.28
CA ARG A 488 -1.88 25.27 4.10
C ARG A 488 -1.23 25.77 5.40
N GLU A 489 -1.64 26.95 5.88
CA GLU A 489 -1.09 27.64 7.04
C GLU A 489 -2.21 28.29 7.85
N ILE A 490 -1.99 28.46 9.15
CA ILE A 490 -2.80 29.30 10.03
C ILE A 490 -2.00 30.59 10.24
N ASP A 491 -2.38 31.67 9.55
CA ASP A 491 -1.81 32.99 9.78
C ASP A 491 -2.50 33.69 10.98
N ALA A 492 -1.96 34.82 11.42
CA ALA A 492 -2.48 35.56 12.59
C ALA A 492 -3.96 35.90 12.45
N THR A 493 -4.42 36.31 11.27
CA THR A 493 -5.83 36.71 11.03
C THR A 493 -6.74 35.47 11.06
N THR A 494 -6.32 34.36 10.49
CA THR A 494 -7.06 33.07 10.53
C THR A 494 -7.15 32.56 11.96
N GLU A 495 -6.08 32.67 12.72
CA GLU A 495 -6.04 32.26 14.12
C GLU A 495 -6.98 33.10 14.98
N GLU A 496 -7.01 34.42 14.79
CA GLU A 496 -7.88 35.32 15.50
C GLU A 496 -9.36 35.05 15.21
N THR A 497 -9.69 34.82 13.93
CA THR A 497 -11.06 34.46 13.52
C THR A 497 -11.45 33.10 14.10
N LEU A 498 -10.54 32.09 14.08
CA LEU A 498 -10.79 30.78 14.66
C LEU A 498 -11.03 30.86 16.17
N LYS A 499 -10.25 31.65 16.91
CA LYS A 499 -10.46 31.87 18.35
C LYS A 499 -11.84 32.47 18.63
N LYS A 500 -12.23 33.49 17.86
CA LYS A 500 -13.54 34.12 17.97
C LYS A 500 -14.67 33.11 17.71
N ALA A 501 -14.56 32.36 16.62
CA ALA A 501 -15.54 31.33 16.24
C ALA A 501 -15.73 30.26 17.32
N ILE A 502 -14.63 29.75 17.89
CA ILE A 502 -14.71 28.76 18.99
C ILE A 502 -15.42 29.33 20.23
N GLN A 503 -15.11 30.59 20.62
CA GLN A 503 -15.73 31.21 21.76
C GLN A 503 -17.23 31.45 21.53
N GLU A 504 -17.62 31.88 20.33
CA GLU A 504 -19.01 32.07 19.94
C GLU A 504 -19.78 30.74 19.97
N PHE A 505 -19.23 29.70 19.36
CA PHE A 505 -19.81 28.37 19.37
C PHE A 505 -20.00 27.82 20.78
N LYS A 506 -19.03 28.00 21.68
CA LYS A 506 -19.13 27.55 23.07
C LYS A 506 -20.22 28.32 23.84
N ARG A 507 -20.37 29.63 23.60
CA ARG A 507 -21.44 30.46 24.22
C ARG A 507 -22.83 30.02 23.79
N ALA A 508 -22.97 29.58 22.54
CA ALA A 508 -24.24 29.10 22.00
C ALA A 508 -24.68 27.75 22.66
N GLY A 509 -23.76 27.01 23.23
CA GLY A 509 -24.06 25.75 23.98
C GLY A 509 -24.75 24.66 23.16
N ALA A 510 -24.57 24.62 21.85
CA ALA A 510 -25.31 23.76 20.91
C ALA A 510 -24.72 22.35 20.73
N PHE A 511 -24.21 21.70 21.80
CA PHE A 511 -23.58 20.39 21.73
C PHE A 511 -23.83 19.48 22.95
#